data_f069177b5bfba4ab8745713320c53ae5
#
_entry.id   f069177b5bfba4ab8745713320c53ae5
#
_cell.length_a   1.000
_cell.length_b   1.000
_cell.length_c   1.000
_cell.angle_alpha   90.00
_cell.angle_beta   90.00
_cell.angle_gamma   90.00
#
_symmetry.space_group_name_H-M   'P 1'
#
loop_
_entity.id
_entity.type
_entity.pdbx_description
1 polymer ?
#
loop_
_entity_poly.entity_id
_entity_poly.type
_entity_poly.pdbx_seq_one_letter_code
_entity_poly.pdbx_strand_id
1 'polypeptide(L)'
;MRIKGLDGKEYNWNPSAVQAKAQSRSSLHLKAKELLDNLFPYDRILEEVSLVGSKTNRRKSILRADFFIPNRNLVVEVHGEQHYKFNNFFFKDKMSFYKAKARDSEKREWCELNDIQLIEFNYNEDIDEWRRKVE
;
A
#
# COMPACT_ATOMS: atom_id res chain seq x y z
N MET A 1 -16.82 -1.30 6.33
CA MET A 1 -16.65 0.11 6.73
C MET A 1 -16.98 1.02 5.55
N ARG A 2 -17.49 2.20 5.84
CA ARG A 2 -17.81 3.19 4.80
C ARG A 2 -16.58 4.02 4.49
N ILE A 3 -16.25 4.15 3.21
CA ILE A 3 -15.13 4.96 2.76
C ILE A 3 -15.55 5.87 1.60
N LYS A 4 -14.75 6.89 1.34
CA LYS A 4 -14.92 7.79 0.21
C LYS A 4 -13.87 7.45 -0.85
N GLY A 5 -14.34 7.28 -2.09
CA GLY A 5 -13.45 7.02 -3.21
C GLY A 5 -12.81 8.28 -3.77
N LEU A 6 -11.83 8.10 -4.63
CA LEU A 6 -11.17 9.21 -5.35
C LEU A 6 -12.13 9.91 -6.33
N ASP A 7 -13.22 9.24 -6.70
CA ASP A 7 -14.28 9.79 -7.55
C ASP A 7 -15.31 10.62 -6.78
N GLY A 8 -15.13 10.77 -5.47
CA GLY A 8 -16.05 11.49 -4.60
C GLY A 8 -17.28 10.71 -4.14
N LYS A 9 -17.43 9.48 -4.60
CA LYS A 9 -18.55 8.61 -4.22
C LYS A 9 -18.24 7.85 -2.94
N GLU A 10 -19.29 7.46 -2.23
CA GLU A 10 -19.15 6.64 -1.02
C GLU A 10 -19.28 5.16 -1.37
N TYR A 11 -18.51 4.33 -0.67
CA TYR A 11 -18.47 2.89 -0.88
C TYR A 11 -18.53 2.16 0.46
N ASN A 12 -19.04 0.94 0.43
CA ASN A 12 -18.94 0.01 1.55
C ASN A 12 -17.72 -0.88 1.27
N TRP A 13 -16.73 -0.83 2.16
CA TRP A 13 -15.46 -1.54 1.98
C TRP A 13 -15.33 -2.66 2.99
N ASN A 14 -15.14 -3.87 2.47
CA ASN A 14 -14.81 -5.04 3.28
C ASN A 14 -13.40 -5.50 2.90
N PRO A 15 -12.37 -4.98 3.59
CA PRO A 15 -10.99 -5.24 3.19
C PRO A 15 -10.59 -6.71 3.23
N SER A 16 -11.12 -7.50 4.16
CA SER A 16 -10.78 -8.92 4.23
C SER A 16 -11.32 -9.72 3.05
N ALA A 17 -12.42 -9.26 2.43
CA ALA A 17 -13.02 -9.93 1.28
C ALA A 17 -12.31 -9.60 -0.04
N VAL A 18 -11.50 -8.54 -0.08
CA VAL A 18 -10.84 -8.07 -1.30
C VAL A 18 -9.31 -8.20 -1.22
N GLN A 19 -8.83 -9.16 -0.46
CA GLN A 19 -7.43 -9.55 -0.46
C GLN A 19 -7.11 -10.39 -1.67
N ALA A 20 -6.04 -10.06 -2.39
CA ALA A 20 -5.51 -10.93 -3.43
C ALA A 20 -4.63 -12.01 -2.80
N LYS A 21 -4.64 -13.19 -3.40
CA LYS A 21 -3.68 -14.24 -3.00
C LYS A 21 -2.31 -13.82 -3.49
N ALA A 22 -1.36 -13.70 -2.56
CA ALA A 22 0.01 -13.40 -2.90
C ALA A 22 0.63 -14.61 -3.60
N GLN A 23 0.95 -14.48 -4.88
CA GLN A 23 1.58 -15.56 -5.65
C GLN A 23 3.10 -15.55 -5.50
N SER A 24 3.69 -14.36 -5.41
CA SER A 24 5.11 -14.20 -5.11
C SER A 24 5.29 -12.93 -4.29
N ARG A 25 6.10 -13.03 -3.25
CA ARG A 25 6.41 -11.90 -2.37
C ARG A 25 7.88 -11.56 -2.49
N SER A 26 8.18 -10.28 -2.62
CA SER A 26 9.57 -9.82 -2.59
C SER A 26 10.19 -10.03 -1.21
N SER A 27 11.51 -10.04 -1.12
CA SER A 27 12.21 -10.15 0.15
C SER A 27 11.88 -8.98 1.08
N LEU A 28 11.69 -7.79 0.53
CA LEU A 28 11.27 -6.62 1.30
C LEU A 28 9.86 -6.78 1.86
N HIS A 29 8.94 -7.34 1.07
CA HIS A 29 7.58 -7.61 1.51
C HIS A 29 7.56 -8.60 2.68
N LEU A 30 8.34 -9.68 2.57
CA LEU A 30 8.45 -10.69 3.63
C LEU A 30 9.07 -10.11 4.90
N LYS A 31 10.08 -9.27 4.77
CA LYS A 31 10.71 -8.58 5.89
C LYS A 31 9.71 -7.66 6.61
N ALA A 32 8.91 -6.93 5.84
CA ALA A 32 7.87 -6.07 6.39
C ALA A 32 6.78 -6.88 7.11
N LYS A 33 6.34 -8.00 6.51
CA LYS A 33 5.35 -8.88 7.10
C LYS A 33 5.81 -9.41 8.45
N GLU A 34 7.07 -9.86 8.53
CA GLU A 34 7.65 -10.37 9.76
C GLU A 34 7.67 -9.30 10.85
N LEU A 35 8.09 -8.09 10.51
CA LEU A 35 8.09 -6.97 11.45
C LEU A 35 6.68 -6.66 11.96
N LEU A 36 5.71 -6.58 11.06
CA LEU A 36 4.34 -6.28 11.43
C LEU A 36 3.73 -7.38 12.30
N ASP A 37 4.02 -8.65 12.01
CA ASP A 37 3.59 -9.76 12.85
C ASP A 37 4.15 -9.67 14.27
N ASN A 38 5.40 -9.21 14.41
CA ASN A 38 6.04 -9.02 15.70
C ASN A 38 5.47 -7.83 16.48
N LEU A 39 5.18 -6.74 15.78
CA LEU A 39 4.64 -5.52 16.41
C LEU A 39 3.17 -5.65 16.78
N PHE A 40 2.41 -6.39 15.98
CA PHE A 40 0.97 -6.54 16.16
C PHE A 40 0.57 -8.01 16.19
N PRO A 41 1.03 -8.78 17.22
CA PRO A 41 0.84 -10.23 17.22
C PRO A 41 -0.62 -10.67 17.37
N TYR A 42 -1.49 -9.79 17.84
CA TYR A 42 -2.90 -10.10 18.06
C TYR A 42 -3.83 -9.44 17.05
N ASP A 43 -3.27 -8.70 16.11
CA ASP A 43 -4.05 -8.02 15.07
C ASP A 43 -4.04 -8.80 13.76
N ARG A 44 -5.12 -8.70 13.03
CA ARG A 44 -5.17 -9.23 11.67
C ARG A 44 -4.38 -8.31 10.76
N ILE A 45 -3.48 -8.89 9.99
CA ILE A 45 -2.70 -8.17 8.98
C ILE A 45 -3.12 -8.69 7.62
N LEU A 46 -3.83 -7.85 6.88
CA LEU A 46 -4.33 -8.19 5.54
C LEU A 46 -3.29 -7.76 4.52
N GLU A 47 -3.10 -8.58 3.47
CA GLU A 47 -2.11 -8.32 2.43
C GLU A 47 -2.79 -8.13 1.08
N GLU A 48 -2.20 -7.31 0.22
CA GLU A 48 -2.66 -7.08 -1.15
C GLU A 48 -4.15 -6.74 -1.19
N VAL A 49 -4.54 -5.71 -0.44
CA VAL A 49 -5.93 -5.33 -0.25
C VAL A 49 -6.35 -4.30 -1.30
N SER A 50 -7.40 -4.59 -2.05
CA SER A 50 -7.94 -3.64 -3.03
C SER A 50 -8.60 -2.45 -2.31
N LEU A 51 -8.26 -1.24 -2.76
CA LEU A 51 -8.81 0.01 -2.22
C LEU A 51 -10.03 0.40 -3.06
N VAL A 52 -11.22 0.15 -2.57
CA VAL A 52 -12.46 0.41 -3.31
C VAL A 52 -12.59 1.91 -3.61
N GLY A 53 -13.07 2.23 -4.82
CA GLY A 53 -13.23 3.63 -5.22
C GLY A 53 -11.93 4.30 -5.63
N SER A 54 -10.86 3.54 -5.88
CA SER A 54 -9.56 4.10 -6.26
C SER A 54 -9.33 4.20 -7.76
N LYS A 55 -10.32 3.82 -8.57
CA LYS A 55 -10.24 4.01 -10.02
C LYS A 55 -10.42 5.49 -10.36
N THR A 56 -9.70 5.96 -11.38
CA THR A 56 -9.80 7.33 -11.86
C THR A 56 -10.03 7.35 -13.37
N ASN A 57 -10.31 8.53 -13.93
CA ASN A 57 -10.43 8.68 -15.40
C ASN A 57 -9.13 8.34 -16.13
N ARG A 58 -8.00 8.51 -15.45
CA ARG A 58 -6.68 8.24 -16.01
C ARG A 58 -6.25 6.79 -15.84
N ARG A 59 -6.82 6.09 -14.87
CA ARG A 59 -6.43 4.73 -14.54
C ARG A 59 -7.68 3.93 -14.18
N LYS A 60 -7.96 2.92 -14.96
CA LYS A 60 -9.14 2.07 -14.77
C LYS A 60 -8.91 0.89 -13.85
N SER A 61 -7.66 0.63 -13.47
CA SER A 61 -7.35 -0.42 -12.50
C SER A 61 -7.50 0.09 -11.07
N ILE A 62 -7.91 -0.81 -10.18
CA ILE A 62 -8.03 -0.49 -8.76
C ILE A 62 -6.64 -0.52 -8.11
N LEU A 63 -6.41 0.36 -7.13
CA LEU A 63 -5.17 0.35 -6.35
C LEU A 63 -5.23 -0.74 -5.28
N ARG A 64 -4.05 -1.25 -4.90
CA ARG A 64 -3.92 -2.23 -3.82
C ARG A 64 -2.93 -1.72 -2.78
N ALA A 65 -3.25 -1.96 -1.51
CA ALA A 65 -2.34 -1.71 -0.41
C ALA A 65 -1.53 -2.98 -0.13
N ASP A 66 -0.24 -2.85 0.13
CA ASP A 66 0.58 -4.00 0.48
C ASP A 66 0.09 -4.66 1.77
N PHE A 67 -0.19 -3.84 2.79
CA PHE A 67 -0.73 -4.32 4.06
C PHE A 67 -1.81 -3.37 4.57
N PHE A 68 -2.83 -3.93 5.19
CA PHE A 68 -3.82 -3.16 5.95
C PHE A 68 -4.09 -3.86 7.28
N ILE A 69 -4.01 -3.09 8.37
CA ILE A 69 -4.27 -3.60 9.72
C ILE A 69 -5.55 -2.91 10.23
N PRO A 70 -6.71 -3.60 10.13
CA PRO A 70 -8.01 -2.97 10.43
C PRO A 70 -8.11 -2.37 11.83
N ASN A 71 -7.62 -3.09 12.84
CA ASN A 71 -7.71 -2.63 14.23
C ASN A 71 -6.90 -1.36 14.50
N ARG A 72 -5.92 -1.06 13.65
CA ARG A 72 -5.06 0.12 13.78
C ARG A 72 -5.41 1.21 12.77
N ASN A 73 -6.33 0.91 11.85
CA ASN A 73 -6.67 1.78 10.74
C ASN A 73 -5.41 2.24 10.00
N LEU A 74 -4.56 1.28 9.68
CA LEU A 74 -3.19 1.51 9.20
C LEU A 74 -2.94 0.77 7.90
N VAL A 75 -2.52 1.51 6.88
CA VAL A 75 -1.99 0.96 5.62
C VAL A 75 -0.47 1.07 5.67
N VAL A 76 0.21 -0.01 5.31
CA VAL A 76 1.67 -0.04 5.19
C VAL A 76 2.02 -0.39 3.74
N GLU A 77 2.89 0.43 3.15
CA GLU A 77 3.40 0.24 1.79
C GLU A 77 4.90 -0.05 1.86
N VAL A 78 5.35 -0.95 1.00
CA VAL A 78 6.77 -1.32 0.92
C VAL A 78 7.31 -0.83 -0.41
N HIS A 79 8.29 0.05 -0.35
CA HIS A 79 8.84 0.68 -1.55
C HIS A 79 10.24 0.17 -1.84
N GLY A 80 10.40 -0.56 -2.95
CA GLY A 80 11.70 -0.95 -3.47
C GLY A 80 12.37 0.19 -4.22
N GLU A 81 13.57 -0.06 -4.73
CA GLU A 81 14.36 0.95 -5.44
C GLU A 81 13.62 1.53 -6.64
N GLN A 82 12.81 0.74 -7.32
CA GLN A 82 12.05 1.17 -8.49
C GLN A 82 11.07 2.31 -8.20
N HIS A 83 10.71 2.54 -6.94
CA HIS A 83 9.83 3.65 -6.57
C HIS A 83 10.54 5.00 -6.56
N TYR A 84 11.87 5.03 -6.55
CA TYR A 84 12.66 6.25 -6.38
C TYR A 84 13.48 6.63 -7.60
N LYS A 85 13.88 5.67 -8.41
CA LYS A 85 14.79 5.90 -9.54
C LYS A 85 14.23 5.24 -10.79
N PHE A 86 14.28 5.97 -11.90
CA PHE A 86 14.05 5.35 -13.20
C PHE A 86 15.21 4.36 -13.46
N ASN A 87 14.85 3.13 -13.80
CA ASN A 87 15.82 2.09 -14.10
C ASN A 87 15.23 1.18 -15.19
N ASN A 88 15.98 1.02 -16.29
CA ASN A 88 15.53 0.20 -17.42
C ASN A 88 15.32 -1.27 -17.04
N PHE A 89 15.89 -1.73 -15.95
CA PHE A 89 15.69 -3.07 -15.44
C PHE A 89 14.26 -3.27 -14.91
N PHE A 90 13.69 -2.24 -14.27
CA PHE A 90 12.35 -2.32 -13.67
C PHE A 90 11.26 -1.76 -14.58
N PHE A 91 11.57 -0.80 -15.44
CA PHE A 91 10.59 -0.11 -16.27
C PHE A 91 11.07 -0.04 -17.72
N LYS A 92 10.15 -0.29 -18.64
CA LYS A 92 10.45 -0.19 -20.07
C LYS A 92 10.80 1.24 -20.48
N ASP A 93 10.18 2.23 -19.85
CA ASP A 93 10.35 3.63 -20.18
C ASP A 93 10.02 4.53 -18.98
N LYS A 94 10.31 5.82 -19.15
CA LYS A 94 10.04 6.82 -18.12
C LYS A 94 8.56 7.00 -17.84
N MET A 95 7.69 6.78 -18.84
CA MET A 95 6.25 6.90 -18.67
C MET A 95 5.73 5.86 -17.65
N SER A 96 6.20 4.62 -17.72
CA SER A 96 5.83 3.58 -16.76
C SER A 96 6.28 3.94 -15.35
N PHE A 97 7.47 4.52 -15.22
CA PHE A 97 7.98 5.00 -13.92
C PHE A 97 7.08 6.11 -13.35
N TYR A 98 6.71 7.10 -14.18
CA TYR A 98 5.84 8.20 -13.72
C TYR A 98 4.44 7.71 -13.35
N LYS A 99 3.92 6.70 -14.05
CA LYS A 99 2.64 6.09 -13.72
C LYS A 99 2.69 5.39 -12.36
N ALA A 100 3.81 4.72 -12.06
CA ALA A 100 4.00 4.11 -10.74
C ALA A 100 4.04 5.16 -9.63
N LYS A 101 4.71 6.29 -9.85
CA LYS A 101 4.74 7.41 -8.91
C LYS A 101 3.35 8.00 -8.69
N ALA A 102 2.56 8.12 -9.75
CA ALA A 102 1.19 8.62 -9.66
C ALA A 102 0.33 7.68 -8.80
N ARG A 103 0.49 6.37 -8.96
CA ARG A 103 -0.24 5.40 -8.13
C ARG A 103 0.11 5.54 -6.65
N ASP A 104 1.39 5.73 -6.31
CA ASP A 104 1.80 5.94 -4.92
C ASP A 104 1.14 7.19 -4.33
N SER A 105 1.12 8.28 -5.09
CA SER A 105 0.48 9.53 -4.68
C SER A 105 -1.03 9.37 -4.47
N GLU A 106 -1.70 8.63 -5.36
CA GLU A 106 -3.14 8.38 -5.25
C GLU A 106 -3.49 7.49 -4.05
N LYS A 107 -2.63 6.56 -3.68
CA LYS A 107 -2.82 5.75 -2.47
C LYS A 107 -2.78 6.63 -1.22
N ARG A 108 -1.84 7.57 -1.16
CA ARG A 108 -1.75 8.53 -0.06
C ARG A 108 -3.01 9.38 0.02
N GLU A 109 -3.48 9.87 -1.11
CA GLU A 109 -4.71 10.65 -1.18
C GLU A 109 -5.93 9.86 -0.71
N TRP A 110 -6.06 8.61 -1.16
CA TRP A 110 -7.17 7.74 -0.75
C TRP A 110 -7.18 7.52 0.76
N CYS A 111 -6.02 7.26 1.35
CA CYS A 111 -5.89 7.07 2.79
C CYS A 111 -6.21 8.35 3.55
N GLU A 112 -5.72 9.49 3.08
CA GLU A 112 -5.99 10.78 3.70
C GLU A 112 -7.48 11.12 3.70
N LEU A 113 -8.16 10.88 2.58
CA LEU A 113 -9.61 11.09 2.49
C LEU A 113 -10.41 10.29 3.50
N ASN A 114 -9.88 9.15 3.91
CA ASN A 114 -10.60 8.21 4.78
C ASN A 114 -10.04 8.14 6.20
N ASP A 115 -9.18 9.10 6.57
CA ASP A 115 -8.54 9.16 7.87
C ASP A 115 -7.81 7.86 8.23
N ILE A 116 -7.21 7.23 7.23
CA ILE A 116 -6.41 6.01 7.39
C ILE A 116 -4.95 6.44 7.38
N GLN A 117 -4.20 6.05 8.41
CA GLN A 117 -2.78 6.31 8.48
C GLN A 117 -2.06 5.47 7.42
N LEU A 118 -1.13 6.08 6.70
CA LEU A 118 -0.29 5.38 5.74
C LEU A 118 1.17 5.52 6.15
N ILE A 119 1.88 4.39 6.24
CA ILE A 119 3.29 4.34 6.57
C ILE A 119 4.01 3.67 5.41
N GLU A 120 5.16 4.21 5.02
CA GLU A 120 5.97 3.68 3.94
C GLU A 120 7.28 3.11 4.48
N PHE A 121 7.54 1.84 4.19
CA PHE A 121 8.80 1.18 4.48
C PHE A 121 9.67 1.22 3.23
N ASN A 122 10.75 1.97 3.28
CA ASN A 122 11.60 2.20 2.11
C ASN A 122 12.79 1.23 2.10
N TYR A 123 13.20 0.82 0.91
CA TYR A 123 14.26 -0.17 0.72
C TYR A 123 15.61 0.25 1.32
N ASN A 124 15.86 1.55 1.40
CA ASN A 124 17.11 2.11 1.90
C ASN A 124 17.11 2.40 3.41
N GLU A 125 16.05 1.96 4.09
CA GLU A 125 15.93 2.11 5.54
C GLU A 125 16.15 0.76 6.22
N ASP A 126 16.69 0.79 7.45
CA ASP A 126 16.82 -0.44 8.24
C ASP A 126 15.54 -0.77 9.01
N ILE A 127 15.52 -1.95 9.63
CA ILE A 127 14.33 -2.42 10.32
C ILE A 127 14.00 -1.57 11.56
N ASP A 128 14.99 -0.96 12.19
CA ASP A 128 14.77 -0.09 13.34
C ASP A 128 14.09 1.22 12.91
N GLU A 129 14.45 1.73 11.74
CA GLU A 129 13.78 2.89 11.16
C GLU A 129 12.32 2.59 10.83
N TRP A 130 12.05 1.40 10.27
CA TRP A 130 10.70 0.96 9.99
C TRP A 130 9.86 0.85 11.28
N ARG A 131 10.47 0.26 12.33
CA ARG A 131 9.79 0.11 13.62
C ARG A 131 9.42 1.45 14.23
N ARG A 132 10.33 2.42 14.16
CA ARG A 132 10.05 3.76 14.70
C ARG A 132 8.90 4.47 13.98
N LYS A 133 8.73 4.23 12.69
CA LYS A 133 7.61 4.81 11.93
C LYS A 133 6.26 4.30 12.43
N VAL A 134 6.20 3.07 12.91
CA VAL A 134 4.97 2.42 13.36
C VAL A 134 4.65 2.77 14.81
N GLU A 135 5.68 2.94 15.61
CA GLU A 135 5.54 3.35 16.99
C GLU A 135 5.27 4.86 17.09
#